data_d0fc596802769c78794b844999e7ba5b
#
_entry.id   d0fc596802769c78794b844999e7ba5b
#
_cell.length_a   1.000
_cell.length_b   1.000
_cell.length_c   1.000
_cell.angle_alpha   90.00
_cell.angle_beta   90.00
_cell.angle_gamma   90.00
#
_symmetry.space_group_name_H-M   'P 1'
#
loop_
_entity.id
_entity.type
_entity.pdbx_description
1 polymer ?
#
loop_
_entity_poly.entity_id
_entity_poly.type
_entity_poly.pdbx_seq_one_letter_code
_entity_poly.pdbx_strand_id
1 'polypeptide(L)'
;MDLSILIKILIIVLLLIASAIFVMFEFALVKLRPTRVNELVESGNKTAKILVVMVEQLDHYLSATQLGITIVSLGLGWIGEATFHSMFNPIFSLLNLNEAITHTISLVVSFGFMTLLHVVLGELVPKTIAIQSAEKTCLRVAWPMYMFDKVMRPLVWLLNSLANVIAKMFGFEPASEHDDIHSEQELRTIMKSSRAHGQINDVEYRYVERVFEFDNKIAKEIMTPRTEVEAIDMSDSLAIIMRQLKQEEYTRYPVIEDGDKDQILGILNVKKLLFADKPLETTKDLEEYITPAIKIFEHTPISQVLATIKQNREHMIVITDEYGGTSGVVTLEDIVEEITGEIRDEFD
;
A
#
# COMPACT_ATOMS: atom_id res chain seq x y z
N MET A 1 -59.44 11.81 -6.97
CA MET A 1 -58.04 12.23 -7.11
C MET A 1 -57.75 12.39 -8.60
N ASP A 2 -57.45 13.59 -9.05
CA ASP A 2 -57.26 13.85 -10.46
C ASP A 2 -56.09 13.01 -11.02
N LEU A 3 -56.28 12.45 -12.22
CA LEU A 3 -55.24 11.65 -12.91
C LEU A 3 -53.91 12.38 -12.98
N SER A 4 -53.93 13.72 -13.07
CA SER A 4 -52.73 14.55 -13.07
C SER A 4 -51.94 14.49 -11.76
N ILE A 5 -52.60 14.44 -10.60
CA ILE A 5 -51.96 14.31 -9.28
C ILE A 5 -51.33 12.92 -9.12
N LEU A 6 -52.03 11.88 -9.58
CA LEU A 6 -51.50 10.51 -9.53
C LEU A 6 -50.20 10.37 -10.35
N ILE A 7 -50.17 10.95 -11.56
CA ILE A 7 -48.99 10.98 -12.41
C ILE A 7 -47.81 11.72 -11.74
N LYS A 8 -48.10 12.88 -11.12
CA LYS A 8 -47.07 13.67 -10.40
C LYS A 8 -46.50 12.91 -9.20
N ILE A 9 -47.37 12.24 -8.42
CA ILE A 9 -46.92 11.40 -7.30
C ILE A 9 -46.02 10.25 -7.82
N LEU A 10 -46.43 9.60 -8.92
CA LEU A 10 -45.59 8.54 -9.52
C LEU A 10 -44.21 9.06 -9.93
N ILE A 11 -44.17 10.26 -10.55
CA ILE A 11 -42.89 10.91 -10.92
C ILE A 11 -42.04 11.21 -9.67
N ILE A 12 -42.66 11.73 -8.60
CA ILE A 12 -41.97 12.00 -7.33
C ILE A 12 -41.36 10.71 -6.76
N VAL A 13 -42.12 9.61 -6.74
CA VAL A 13 -41.61 8.31 -6.27
C VAL A 13 -40.46 7.81 -7.13
N LEU A 14 -40.54 7.92 -8.46
CA LEU A 14 -39.45 7.55 -9.37
C LEU A 14 -38.20 8.41 -9.16
N LEU A 15 -38.38 9.71 -8.95
CA LEU A 15 -37.24 10.61 -8.64
C LEU A 15 -36.63 10.30 -7.27
N LEU A 16 -37.44 9.98 -6.24
CA LEU A 16 -36.90 9.54 -4.95
C LEU A 16 -36.09 8.25 -5.06
N ILE A 17 -36.58 7.28 -5.83
CA ILE A 17 -35.82 6.03 -6.10
C ILE A 17 -34.54 6.33 -6.87
N ALA A 18 -34.59 7.21 -7.87
CA ALA A 18 -33.39 7.60 -8.62
C ALA A 18 -32.36 8.29 -7.72
N SER A 19 -32.80 9.24 -6.84
CA SER A 19 -31.93 9.86 -5.83
C SER A 19 -31.30 8.82 -4.94
N ALA A 20 -32.09 7.90 -4.41
CA ALA A 20 -31.60 6.82 -3.55
C ALA A 20 -30.55 5.94 -4.25
N ILE A 21 -30.73 5.64 -5.54
CA ILE A 21 -29.79 4.85 -6.33
C ILE A 21 -28.46 5.60 -6.52
N PHE A 22 -28.50 6.89 -6.87
CA PHE A 22 -27.29 7.70 -7.01
C PHE A 22 -26.52 7.82 -5.70
N VAL A 23 -27.23 8.15 -4.60
CA VAL A 23 -26.59 8.26 -3.27
C VAL A 23 -26.04 6.92 -2.80
N MET A 24 -26.80 5.82 -2.98
CA MET A 24 -26.27 4.48 -2.64
C MET A 24 -25.01 4.16 -3.42
N PHE A 25 -24.97 4.46 -4.71
CA PHE A 25 -23.81 4.16 -5.53
C PHE A 25 -22.60 5.00 -5.13
N GLU A 26 -22.77 6.30 -4.92
CA GLU A 26 -21.72 7.22 -4.50
C GLU A 26 -21.03 6.74 -3.22
N PHE A 27 -21.81 6.52 -2.15
CA PHE A 27 -21.24 6.06 -0.88
C PHE A 27 -20.69 4.63 -0.92
N ALA A 28 -21.28 3.75 -1.72
CA ALA A 28 -20.78 2.40 -1.91
C ALA A 28 -19.46 2.39 -2.67
N LEU A 29 -19.31 3.21 -3.71
CA LEU A 29 -18.10 3.29 -4.51
C LEU A 29 -16.91 3.81 -3.69
N VAL A 30 -17.11 4.87 -2.90
CA VAL A 30 -16.08 5.40 -1.97
C VAL A 30 -15.66 4.37 -0.92
N LYS A 31 -16.59 3.51 -0.47
CA LYS A 31 -16.31 2.49 0.55
C LYS A 31 -15.67 1.22 -0.04
N LEU A 32 -15.76 1.03 -1.34
CA LEU A 32 -15.28 -0.18 -2.02
C LEU A 32 -13.75 -0.18 -2.12
N ARG A 33 -13.12 -1.25 -1.61
CA ARG A 33 -11.66 -1.40 -1.65
C ARG A 33 -11.22 -1.89 -3.04
N PRO A 34 -10.21 -1.27 -3.67
CA PRO A 34 -9.68 -1.72 -4.97
C PRO A 34 -9.25 -3.20 -4.97
N THR A 35 -8.59 -3.66 -3.90
CA THR A 35 -8.17 -5.05 -3.75
C THR A 35 -9.35 -6.03 -3.83
N ARG A 36 -10.48 -5.68 -3.22
CA ARG A 36 -11.69 -6.51 -3.25
C ARG A 36 -12.32 -6.58 -4.64
N VAL A 37 -12.25 -5.50 -5.41
CA VAL A 37 -12.73 -5.48 -6.80
C VAL A 37 -11.88 -6.40 -7.67
N ASN A 38 -10.57 -6.41 -7.49
CA ASN A 38 -9.65 -7.29 -8.21
C ASN A 38 -9.92 -8.78 -7.90
N GLU A 39 -10.14 -9.15 -6.64
CA GLU A 39 -10.55 -10.51 -6.26
C GLU A 39 -11.85 -10.95 -6.97
N LEU A 40 -12.83 -10.04 -7.09
CA LEU A 40 -14.07 -10.33 -7.81
C LEU A 40 -13.86 -10.50 -9.31
N VAL A 41 -12.91 -9.80 -9.92
CA VAL A 41 -12.52 -10.00 -11.33
C VAL A 41 -11.87 -11.36 -11.51
N GLU A 42 -10.96 -11.75 -10.63
CA GLU A 42 -10.29 -13.05 -10.65
C GLU A 42 -11.29 -14.21 -10.47
N SER A 43 -12.33 -14.01 -9.66
CA SER A 43 -13.44 -14.97 -9.51
C SER A 43 -14.38 -15.06 -10.73
N GLY A 44 -14.12 -14.28 -11.79
CA GLY A 44 -14.87 -14.32 -13.06
C GLY A 44 -16.12 -13.42 -13.11
N ASN A 45 -16.31 -12.50 -12.17
CA ASN A 45 -17.47 -11.60 -12.15
C ASN A 45 -17.35 -10.54 -13.26
N LYS A 46 -18.26 -10.58 -14.25
CA LYS A 46 -18.23 -9.65 -15.38
C LYS A 46 -18.52 -8.19 -14.99
N THR A 47 -19.36 -7.97 -13.98
CA THR A 47 -19.71 -6.63 -13.50
C THR A 47 -18.54 -6.00 -12.76
N ALA A 48 -17.71 -6.80 -12.08
CA ALA A 48 -16.52 -6.32 -11.40
C ALA A 48 -15.50 -5.66 -12.35
N LYS A 49 -15.44 -6.07 -13.63
CA LYS A 49 -14.59 -5.40 -14.64
C LYS A 49 -15.01 -3.94 -14.89
N ILE A 50 -16.29 -3.64 -14.79
CA ILE A 50 -16.79 -2.26 -14.90
C ILE A 50 -16.40 -1.49 -13.64
N LEU A 51 -16.49 -2.13 -12.48
CA LEU A 51 -16.12 -1.50 -11.20
C LEU A 51 -14.63 -1.18 -11.10
N VAL A 52 -13.73 -1.96 -11.73
CA VAL A 52 -12.31 -1.61 -11.81
C VAL A 52 -12.14 -0.22 -12.41
N VAL A 53 -12.73 0.01 -13.59
CA VAL A 53 -12.65 1.32 -14.27
C VAL A 53 -13.26 2.44 -13.42
N MET A 54 -14.33 2.15 -12.68
CA MET A 54 -15.00 3.13 -11.83
C MET A 54 -14.17 3.50 -10.59
N VAL A 55 -13.46 2.52 -10.03
CA VAL A 55 -12.59 2.74 -8.87
C VAL A 55 -11.29 3.45 -9.30
N GLU A 56 -10.74 3.11 -10.47
CA GLU A 56 -9.58 3.80 -11.04
C GLU A 56 -9.87 5.26 -11.42
N GLN A 57 -11.12 5.58 -11.78
CA GLN A 57 -11.57 6.94 -12.13
C GLN A 57 -12.58 7.47 -11.11
N LEU A 58 -12.27 7.29 -9.82
CA LEU A 58 -13.20 7.56 -8.72
C LEU A 58 -13.80 8.97 -8.78
N ASP A 59 -12.96 10.00 -8.90
CA ASP A 59 -13.38 11.40 -8.92
C ASP A 59 -14.31 11.73 -10.09
N HIS A 60 -14.06 11.12 -11.27
CA HIS A 60 -14.93 11.27 -12.42
C HIS A 60 -16.33 10.70 -12.15
N TYR A 61 -16.40 9.49 -11.57
CA TYR A 61 -17.69 8.85 -11.26
C TYR A 61 -18.40 9.52 -10.09
N LEU A 62 -17.69 10.06 -9.10
CA LEU A 62 -18.28 10.89 -8.03
C LEU A 62 -18.89 12.17 -8.62
N SER A 63 -18.20 12.85 -9.54
CA SER A 63 -18.75 14.02 -10.24
C SER A 63 -20.01 13.66 -11.05
N ALA A 64 -20.01 12.51 -11.71
CA ALA A 64 -21.16 12.04 -12.47
C ALA A 64 -22.36 11.73 -11.55
N THR A 65 -22.14 11.03 -10.43
CA THR A 65 -23.21 10.73 -9.46
C THR A 65 -23.75 11.98 -8.82
N GLN A 66 -22.87 12.93 -8.46
CA GLN A 66 -23.27 14.20 -7.88
C GLN A 66 -24.10 15.06 -8.84
N LEU A 67 -23.78 15.02 -10.14
CA LEU A 67 -24.63 15.62 -11.18
C LEU A 67 -26.01 14.96 -11.21
N GLY A 68 -26.05 13.61 -11.14
CA GLY A 68 -27.30 12.85 -11.09
C GLY A 68 -28.17 13.22 -9.89
N ILE A 69 -27.59 13.27 -8.70
CA ILE A 69 -28.24 13.68 -7.45
C ILE A 69 -28.82 15.10 -7.61
N THR A 70 -28.03 16.03 -8.15
CA THR A 70 -28.44 17.43 -8.33
C THR A 70 -29.62 17.55 -9.28
N ILE A 71 -29.59 16.89 -10.44
CA ILE A 71 -30.69 16.89 -11.42
C ILE A 71 -31.97 16.34 -10.79
N VAL A 72 -31.88 15.22 -10.08
CA VAL A 72 -33.02 14.58 -9.43
C VAL A 72 -33.56 15.44 -8.30
N SER A 73 -32.72 16.05 -7.48
CA SER A 73 -33.10 16.93 -6.38
C SER A 73 -33.81 18.19 -6.86
N LEU A 74 -33.34 18.81 -7.94
CA LEU A 74 -33.99 19.94 -8.58
C LEU A 74 -35.38 19.54 -9.13
N GLY A 75 -35.47 18.37 -9.76
CA GLY A 75 -36.73 17.82 -10.25
C GLY A 75 -37.73 17.55 -9.12
N LEU A 76 -37.26 16.98 -8.00
CA LEU A 76 -38.04 16.75 -6.79
C LEU A 76 -38.53 18.06 -6.16
N GLY A 77 -37.66 19.07 -6.08
CA GLY A 77 -38.02 20.40 -5.58
C GLY A 77 -39.17 21.01 -6.41
N TRP A 78 -38.99 21.04 -7.74
CA TRP A 78 -39.94 21.66 -8.63
C TRP A 78 -41.31 20.94 -8.67
N ILE A 79 -41.33 19.62 -8.91
CA ILE A 79 -42.56 18.83 -9.05
C ILE A 79 -43.18 18.55 -7.68
N GLY A 80 -42.35 18.27 -6.66
CA GLY A 80 -42.80 17.89 -5.34
C GLY A 80 -43.47 19.01 -4.60
N GLU A 81 -42.87 20.20 -4.54
CA GLU A 81 -43.44 21.38 -3.89
C GLU A 81 -44.84 21.71 -4.47
N ALA A 82 -44.91 21.86 -5.79
CA ALA A 82 -46.17 22.20 -6.47
C ALA A 82 -47.27 21.13 -6.24
N THR A 83 -46.88 19.84 -6.17
CA THR A 83 -47.83 18.74 -5.98
C THR A 83 -48.37 18.73 -4.55
N PHE A 84 -47.49 18.78 -3.55
CA PHE A 84 -47.90 18.77 -2.15
C PHE A 84 -48.59 20.07 -1.76
N HIS A 85 -48.20 21.22 -2.32
CA HIS A 85 -48.96 22.45 -2.15
C HIS A 85 -50.40 22.31 -2.63
N SER A 86 -50.65 21.75 -3.82
CA SER A 86 -51.99 21.51 -4.34
C SER A 86 -52.81 20.52 -3.49
N MET A 87 -52.15 19.59 -2.79
CA MET A 87 -52.81 18.63 -1.89
C MET A 87 -53.13 19.21 -0.51
N PHE A 88 -52.22 20.05 0.03
CA PHE A 88 -52.37 20.59 1.38
C PHE A 88 -53.22 21.89 1.41
N ASN A 89 -53.20 22.70 0.36
CA ASN A 89 -53.94 23.95 0.31
C ASN A 89 -55.44 23.80 0.62
N PRO A 90 -56.19 22.81 0.09
CA PRO A 90 -57.59 22.57 0.47
C PRO A 90 -57.75 22.25 1.95
N ILE A 91 -56.79 21.59 2.59
CA ILE A 91 -56.84 21.25 4.02
C ILE A 91 -56.68 22.52 4.86
N PHE A 92 -55.71 23.36 4.51
CA PHE A 92 -55.47 24.61 5.24
C PHE A 92 -56.55 25.68 5.01
N SER A 93 -57.24 25.63 3.88
CA SER A 93 -58.38 26.52 3.62
C SER A 93 -59.55 26.30 4.59
N LEU A 94 -59.70 25.11 5.17
CA LEU A 94 -60.70 24.80 6.21
C LEU A 94 -60.49 25.56 7.52
N LEU A 95 -59.26 26.12 7.73
CA LEU A 95 -58.95 26.88 8.94
C LEU A 95 -59.51 28.32 8.94
N ASN A 96 -60.18 28.73 7.87
CA ASN A 96 -60.76 30.07 7.71
C ASN A 96 -59.81 31.24 7.95
N LEU A 97 -58.55 31.04 7.61
CA LEU A 97 -57.48 32.05 7.69
C LEU A 97 -57.52 32.94 6.45
N ASN A 98 -56.80 34.09 6.55
CA ASN A 98 -56.58 34.94 5.39
C ASN A 98 -55.90 34.13 4.25
N GLU A 99 -56.34 34.32 3.02
CA GLU A 99 -55.90 33.61 1.84
C GLU A 99 -54.35 33.65 1.68
N ALA A 100 -53.73 34.80 1.93
CA ALA A 100 -52.27 34.95 1.90
C ALA A 100 -51.57 34.13 2.98
N ILE A 101 -52.14 34.02 4.17
CA ILE A 101 -51.59 33.21 5.28
C ILE A 101 -51.76 31.72 4.96
N THR A 102 -52.93 31.31 4.47
CA THR A 102 -53.20 29.92 4.06
C THR A 102 -52.21 29.46 2.99
N HIS A 103 -52.00 30.29 1.97
CA HIS A 103 -51.02 30.00 0.89
C HIS A 103 -49.59 29.86 1.43
N THR A 104 -49.18 30.80 2.29
CA THR A 104 -47.83 30.77 2.86
C THR A 104 -47.60 29.54 3.74
N ILE A 105 -48.57 29.19 4.62
CA ILE A 105 -48.47 28.00 5.47
C ILE A 105 -48.43 26.73 4.60
N SER A 106 -49.32 26.63 3.62
CA SER A 106 -49.37 25.50 2.69
C SER A 106 -48.03 25.30 1.95
N LEU A 107 -47.42 26.39 1.49
CA LEU A 107 -46.14 26.39 0.80
C LEU A 107 -45.00 25.91 1.74
N VAL A 108 -44.88 26.48 2.93
CA VAL A 108 -43.84 26.11 3.91
C VAL A 108 -43.98 24.65 4.34
N VAL A 109 -45.22 24.19 4.62
CA VAL A 109 -45.47 22.81 5.02
C VAL A 109 -45.16 21.82 3.86
N SER A 110 -45.59 22.19 2.63
CA SER A 110 -45.30 21.36 1.44
C SER A 110 -43.82 21.22 1.16
N PHE A 111 -43.08 22.32 1.23
CA PHE A 111 -41.64 22.35 1.07
C PHE A 111 -40.97 21.53 2.17
N GLY A 112 -41.33 21.75 3.45
CA GLY A 112 -40.77 20.99 4.58
C GLY A 112 -41.07 19.50 4.47
N PHE A 113 -42.28 19.12 4.09
CA PHE A 113 -42.65 17.72 3.91
C PHE A 113 -41.86 17.04 2.76
N MET A 114 -41.76 17.73 1.61
CA MET A 114 -40.97 17.21 0.48
C MET A 114 -39.49 17.08 0.83
N THR A 115 -38.94 18.10 1.51
CA THR A 115 -37.55 18.07 1.98
C THR A 115 -37.31 16.90 2.94
N LEU A 116 -38.23 16.68 3.89
CA LEU A 116 -38.14 15.56 4.83
C LEU A 116 -38.12 14.21 4.08
N LEU A 117 -39.04 14.02 3.13
CA LEU A 117 -39.08 12.79 2.31
C LEU A 117 -37.78 12.59 1.51
N HIS A 118 -37.31 13.66 0.87
CA HIS A 118 -36.08 13.60 0.07
C HIS A 118 -34.86 13.28 0.95
N VAL A 119 -34.67 14.01 2.05
CA VAL A 119 -33.49 13.79 2.93
C VAL A 119 -33.54 12.39 3.55
N VAL A 120 -34.70 11.94 4.04
CA VAL A 120 -34.78 10.63 4.70
C VAL A 120 -34.72 9.48 3.69
N LEU A 121 -35.57 9.48 2.67
CA LEU A 121 -35.72 8.35 1.74
C LEU A 121 -34.73 8.43 0.57
N GLY A 122 -34.38 9.63 0.13
CA GLY A 122 -33.48 9.86 -0.98
C GLY A 122 -32.01 9.90 -0.60
N GLU A 123 -31.69 10.19 0.69
CA GLU A 123 -30.29 10.39 1.10
C GLU A 123 -29.87 9.56 2.33
N LEU A 124 -30.47 9.74 3.52
CA LEU A 124 -29.97 9.14 4.76
C LEU A 124 -30.11 7.61 4.79
N VAL A 125 -31.27 7.08 4.43
CA VAL A 125 -31.49 5.62 4.38
C VAL A 125 -30.62 4.97 3.31
N PRO A 126 -30.56 5.46 2.07
CA PRO A 126 -29.67 4.94 1.02
C PRO A 126 -28.20 4.95 1.42
N LYS A 127 -27.70 6.04 2.01
CA LYS A 127 -26.36 6.17 2.53
C LYS A 127 -26.02 5.08 3.55
N THR A 128 -26.94 4.86 4.52
CA THR A 128 -26.75 3.83 5.55
C THR A 128 -26.66 2.43 4.94
N ILE A 129 -27.52 2.11 3.98
CA ILE A 129 -27.50 0.82 3.26
C ILE A 129 -26.19 0.65 2.48
N ALA A 130 -25.75 1.71 1.80
CA ALA A 130 -24.53 1.69 1.00
C ALA A 130 -23.28 1.40 1.84
N ILE A 131 -23.15 2.04 3.00
CA ILE A 131 -22.00 1.83 3.90
C ILE A 131 -21.95 0.40 4.45
N GLN A 132 -23.13 -0.19 4.74
CA GLN A 132 -23.23 -1.56 5.28
C GLN A 132 -23.03 -2.65 4.22
N SER A 133 -23.38 -2.37 2.96
CA SER A 133 -23.37 -3.36 1.89
C SER A 133 -22.80 -2.84 0.57
N ALA A 134 -21.64 -2.18 0.65
CA ALA A 134 -21.00 -1.49 -0.48
C ALA A 134 -20.80 -2.39 -1.70
N GLU A 135 -20.21 -3.58 -1.54
CA GLU A 135 -19.94 -4.53 -2.62
C GLU A 135 -21.23 -4.92 -3.38
N LYS A 136 -22.27 -5.35 -2.65
CA LYS A 136 -23.53 -5.78 -3.26
C LYS A 136 -24.22 -4.62 -3.98
N THR A 137 -24.15 -3.43 -3.42
CA THR A 137 -24.73 -2.22 -4.01
C THR A 137 -24.01 -1.86 -5.30
N CYS A 138 -22.68 -1.77 -5.28
CA CYS A 138 -21.88 -1.48 -6.47
C CYS A 138 -22.16 -2.49 -7.59
N LEU A 139 -22.13 -3.79 -7.30
CA LEU A 139 -22.38 -4.83 -8.32
C LEU A 139 -23.78 -4.72 -8.96
N ARG A 140 -24.80 -4.32 -8.21
CA ARG A 140 -26.17 -4.18 -8.74
C ARG A 140 -26.34 -2.92 -9.62
N VAL A 141 -25.67 -1.84 -9.24
CA VAL A 141 -25.91 -0.52 -9.83
C VAL A 141 -24.82 -0.09 -10.80
N ALA A 142 -23.69 -0.82 -10.89
CA ALA A 142 -22.56 -0.48 -11.77
C ALA A 142 -22.97 -0.26 -13.23
N TRP A 143 -23.79 -1.17 -13.79
CA TRP A 143 -24.16 -1.05 -15.21
C TRP A 143 -25.08 0.16 -15.51
N PRO A 144 -26.16 0.43 -14.76
CA PRO A 144 -26.91 1.67 -14.92
C PRO A 144 -26.06 2.94 -14.75
N MET A 145 -25.14 2.96 -13.78
CA MET A 145 -24.25 4.11 -13.57
C MET A 145 -23.25 4.28 -14.72
N TYR A 146 -22.70 3.20 -15.26
CA TYR A 146 -21.85 3.24 -16.44
C TYR A 146 -22.58 3.83 -17.66
N MET A 147 -23.84 3.44 -17.87
CA MET A 147 -24.66 4.00 -18.93
C MET A 147 -24.98 5.48 -18.70
N PHE A 148 -25.31 5.86 -17.48
CA PHE A 148 -25.54 7.24 -17.09
C PHE A 148 -24.31 8.11 -17.34
N ASP A 149 -23.13 7.66 -16.85
CA ASP A 149 -21.85 8.34 -17.11
C ASP A 149 -21.61 8.54 -18.60
N LYS A 150 -21.77 7.49 -19.41
CA LYS A 150 -21.54 7.56 -20.84
C LYS A 150 -22.38 8.63 -21.53
N VAL A 151 -23.61 8.81 -21.10
CA VAL A 151 -24.53 9.85 -21.63
C VAL A 151 -24.15 11.23 -21.09
N MET A 152 -23.80 11.34 -19.82
CA MET A 152 -23.54 12.61 -19.15
C MET A 152 -22.07 13.05 -19.23
N ARG A 153 -21.18 12.22 -19.79
CA ARG A 153 -19.74 12.49 -19.90
C ARG A 153 -19.38 13.88 -20.42
N PRO A 154 -20.01 14.40 -21.52
CA PRO A 154 -19.67 15.74 -21.98
C PRO A 154 -20.03 16.83 -20.97
N LEU A 155 -21.13 16.67 -20.23
CA LEU A 155 -21.56 17.62 -19.20
C LEU A 155 -20.67 17.53 -17.95
N VAL A 156 -20.33 16.32 -17.51
CA VAL A 156 -19.39 16.09 -16.40
C VAL A 156 -18.03 16.68 -16.73
N TRP A 157 -17.51 16.45 -17.95
CA TRP A 157 -16.25 17.05 -18.40
C TRP A 157 -16.29 18.59 -18.37
N LEU A 158 -17.38 19.20 -18.84
CA LEU A 158 -17.54 20.66 -18.83
C LEU A 158 -17.50 21.19 -17.39
N LEU A 159 -18.27 20.56 -16.48
CA LEU A 159 -18.34 20.99 -15.08
C LEU A 159 -17.01 20.85 -14.36
N ASN A 160 -16.32 19.71 -14.53
CA ASN A 160 -15.02 19.49 -13.93
C ASN A 160 -13.96 20.44 -14.51
N SER A 161 -14.00 20.71 -15.82
CA SER A 161 -13.09 21.70 -16.43
C SER A 161 -13.30 23.09 -15.87
N LEU A 162 -14.56 23.52 -15.67
CA LEU A 162 -14.90 24.80 -15.09
C LEU A 162 -14.45 24.89 -13.62
N ALA A 163 -14.71 23.83 -12.84
CA ALA A 163 -14.29 23.75 -11.44
C ALA A 163 -12.75 23.83 -11.32
N ASN A 164 -12.01 23.13 -12.17
CA ASN A 164 -10.55 23.15 -12.20
C ASN A 164 -10.00 24.55 -12.57
N VAL A 165 -10.63 25.27 -13.51
CA VAL A 165 -10.25 26.65 -13.84
C VAL A 165 -10.44 27.56 -12.63
N ILE A 166 -11.57 27.44 -11.94
CA ILE A 166 -11.85 28.24 -10.73
C ILE A 166 -10.86 27.89 -9.61
N ALA A 167 -10.60 26.59 -9.36
CA ALA A 167 -9.63 26.16 -8.35
C ALA A 167 -8.22 26.72 -8.60
N LYS A 168 -7.78 26.70 -9.87
CA LYS A 168 -6.50 27.32 -10.28
C LYS A 168 -6.43 28.82 -10.04
N MET A 169 -7.53 29.53 -10.18
CA MET A 169 -7.59 30.98 -9.86
C MET A 169 -7.36 31.25 -8.37
N PHE A 170 -7.68 30.30 -7.50
CA PHE A 170 -7.39 30.35 -6.05
C PHE A 170 -6.03 29.76 -5.66
N GLY A 171 -5.22 29.32 -6.63
CA GLY A 171 -3.88 28.77 -6.38
C GLY A 171 -3.84 27.28 -6.02
N PHE A 172 -4.96 26.55 -6.19
CA PHE A 172 -5.00 25.10 -5.98
C PHE A 172 -4.71 24.36 -7.29
N GLU A 173 -3.80 23.40 -7.25
CA GLU A 173 -3.64 22.43 -8.33
C GLU A 173 -4.71 21.34 -8.21
N PRO A 174 -5.26 20.85 -9.34
CA PRO A 174 -6.16 19.69 -9.30
C PRO A 174 -5.44 18.52 -8.66
N ALA A 175 -6.09 17.82 -7.75
CA ALA A 175 -5.58 16.58 -7.18
C ALA A 175 -5.22 15.62 -8.31
N SER A 176 -3.99 15.10 -8.33
CA SER A 176 -3.58 14.06 -9.27
C SER A 176 -4.01 12.72 -8.71
N GLU A 177 -4.61 11.86 -9.54
CA GLU A 177 -5.03 10.48 -9.20
C GLU A 177 -3.85 9.57 -8.80
N HIS A 178 -2.63 10.12 -8.64
CA HIS A 178 -1.38 9.39 -8.39
C HIS A 178 -0.80 9.59 -6.98
N ASP A 179 -1.59 10.06 -6.02
CA ASP A 179 -1.13 10.27 -4.64
C ASP A 179 -1.05 8.98 -3.79
N ASP A 180 -1.19 7.80 -4.40
CA ASP A 180 -1.03 6.51 -3.71
C ASP A 180 0.44 6.06 -3.55
N ILE A 181 1.41 6.96 -3.83
CA ILE A 181 2.83 6.68 -3.58
C ILE A 181 3.11 6.91 -2.09
N HIS A 182 3.18 5.82 -1.35
CA HIS A 182 3.47 5.87 0.07
C HIS A 182 4.98 5.95 0.34
N SER A 183 5.38 6.88 1.19
CA SER A 183 6.73 6.92 1.76
C SER A 183 6.98 5.70 2.66
N GLU A 184 8.26 5.34 2.90
CA GLU A 184 8.62 4.28 3.84
C GLU A 184 7.94 4.47 5.20
N GLN A 185 7.87 5.71 5.69
CA GLN A 185 7.28 6.04 6.99
C GLN A 185 5.75 5.81 7.01
N GLU A 186 5.06 6.05 5.91
CA GLU A 186 3.64 5.73 5.75
C GLU A 186 3.42 4.22 5.67
N LEU A 187 4.27 3.50 4.93
CA LEU A 187 4.24 2.03 4.87
C LEU A 187 4.43 1.41 6.26
N ARG A 188 5.39 1.89 7.05
CA ARG A 188 5.59 1.47 8.45
C ARG A 188 4.33 1.71 9.30
N THR A 189 3.67 2.85 9.10
CA THR A 189 2.43 3.21 9.83
C THR A 189 1.26 2.30 9.43
N ILE A 190 1.09 2.02 8.14
CA ILE A 190 0.07 1.11 7.62
C ILE A 190 0.29 -0.31 8.16
N MET A 191 1.53 -0.79 8.16
CA MET A 191 1.88 -2.10 8.69
C MET A 191 1.63 -2.22 10.20
N LYS A 192 2.01 -1.20 10.97
CA LYS A 192 1.73 -1.13 12.41
C LYS A 192 0.23 -1.19 12.70
N SER A 193 -0.57 -0.49 11.91
CA SER A 193 -2.03 -0.54 11.99
C SER A 193 -2.58 -1.93 11.61
N SER A 194 -2.06 -2.53 10.55
CA SER A 194 -2.46 -3.87 10.07
C SER A 194 -2.14 -4.96 11.11
N ARG A 195 -0.98 -4.85 11.78
CA ARG A 195 -0.61 -5.70 12.92
C ARG A 195 -1.58 -5.54 14.08
N ALA A 196 -1.92 -4.31 14.48
CA ALA A 196 -2.86 -4.04 15.57
C ALA A 196 -4.27 -4.61 15.30
N HIS A 197 -4.67 -4.73 14.04
CA HIS A 197 -5.93 -5.34 13.61
C HIS A 197 -5.82 -6.85 13.29
N GLY A 198 -4.68 -7.48 13.55
CA GLY A 198 -4.47 -8.92 13.35
C GLY A 198 -4.43 -9.37 11.88
N GLN A 199 -4.20 -8.43 10.92
CA GLN A 199 -4.10 -8.75 9.50
C GLN A 199 -2.70 -9.27 9.12
N ILE A 200 -1.67 -8.89 9.88
CA ILE A 200 -0.30 -9.39 9.80
C ILE A 200 0.12 -9.82 11.20
N ASN A 201 0.92 -10.89 11.29
CA ASN A 201 1.41 -11.38 12.56
C ASN A 201 2.71 -10.67 12.99
N ASP A 202 3.14 -10.94 14.26
CA ASP A 202 4.33 -10.29 14.84
C ASP A 202 5.63 -10.68 14.13
N VAL A 203 5.70 -11.88 13.55
CA VAL A 203 6.88 -12.36 12.85
C VAL A 203 7.00 -11.66 11.49
N GLU A 204 5.92 -11.61 10.74
CA GLU A 204 5.86 -10.90 9.45
C GLU A 204 6.20 -9.42 9.61
N TYR A 205 5.64 -8.78 10.64
CA TYR A 205 5.95 -7.38 10.94
C TYR A 205 7.44 -7.17 11.21
N ARG A 206 8.09 -8.02 12.04
CA ARG A 206 9.52 -7.92 12.33
C ARG A 206 10.39 -8.09 11.10
N TYR A 207 10.07 -9.03 10.21
CA TYR A 207 10.84 -9.22 8.98
C TYR A 207 10.82 -7.97 8.09
N VAL A 208 9.66 -7.35 7.90
CA VAL A 208 9.59 -6.16 7.07
C VAL A 208 10.28 -4.95 7.73
N GLU A 209 10.17 -4.78 9.04
CA GLU A 209 10.93 -3.75 9.77
C GLU A 209 12.45 -3.94 9.57
N ARG A 210 12.96 -5.17 9.70
CA ARG A 210 14.37 -5.47 9.45
C ARG A 210 14.81 -5.22 8.01
N VAL A 211 13.94 -5.48 7.03
CA VAL A 211 14.24 -5.17 5.62
C VAL A 211 14.40 -3.67 5.41
N PHE A 212 13.58 -2.83 6.06
CA PHE A 212 13.74 -1.38 6.00
C PHE A 212 15.00 -0.89 6.73
N GLU A 213 15.38 -1.55 7.82
CA GLU A 213 16.62 -1.24 8.56
C GLU A 213 17.86 -1.68 7.81
N PHE A 214 17.78 -2.80 7.08
CA PHE A 214 18.86 -3.38 6.32
C PHE A 214 19.50 -2.41 5.32
N ASP A 215 18.70 -1.62 4.61
CA ASP A 215 19.19 -0.68 3.60
C ASP A 215 19.94 0.52 4.21
N ASN A 216 19.75 0.78 5.50
CA ASN A 216 20.37 1.88 6.22
C ASN A 216 21.69 1.49 6.92
N LYS A 217 21.99 0.17 7.04
CA LYS A 217 23.20 -0.32 7.72
C LYS A 217 24.44 -0.31 6.82
N ILE A 218 25.61 -0.15 7.44
CA ILE A 218 26.91 -0.22 6.78
C ILE A 218 27.71 -1.43 7.24
N ALA A 219 28.71 -1.85 6.46
CA ALA A 219 29.54 -3.02 6.73
C ALA A 219 30.15 -3.02 8.12
N LYS A 220 30.56 -1.85 8.62
CA LYS A 220 31.13 -1.66 9.96
C LYS A 220 30.22 -2.10 11.09
N GLU A 221 28.91 -1.99 10.92
CA GLU A 221 27.91 -2.27 11.96
C GLU A 221 27.64 -3.77 12.15
N ILE A 222 27.95 -4.57 11.11
CA ILE A 222 27.67 -6.01 11.09
C ILE A 222 28.94 -6.88 11.02
N MET A 223 30.11 -6.27 10.80
CA MET A 223 31.35 -7.01 10.66
C MET A 223 31.79 -7.67 11.97
N THR A 224 32.41 -8.82 11.87
CA THR A 224 33.28 -9.35 12.95
C THR A 224 34.52 -8.48 13.02
N PRO A 225 34.78 -7.79 14.15
CA PRO A 225 35.95 -6.89 14.27
C PRO A 225 37.27 -7.66 14.16
N ARG A 226 38.33 -7.02 13.63
CA ARG A 226 39.65 -7.61 13.43
C ARG A 226 40.19 -8.35 14.67
N THR A 227 39.90 -7.85 15.87
CA THR A 227 40.36 -8.43 17.14
C THR A 227 39.75 -9.81 17.40
N GLU A 228 38.57 -10.07 16.88
CA GLU A 228 37.79 -11.29 17.07
C GLU A 228 37.90 -12.24 15.88
N VAL A 229 38.49 -11.78 14.76
CA VAL A 229 38.71 -12.62 13.57
C VAL A 229 39.77 -13.67 13.86
N GLU A 230 39.41 -14.95 13.71
CA GLU A 230 40.35 -16.07 13.68
C GLU A 230 40.97 -16.17 12.29
N ALA A 231 42.29 -16.02 12.23
CA ALA A 231 43.05 -16.04 10.98
C ALA A 231 44.13 -17.15 11.01
N ILE A 232 44.48 -17.65 9.85
CA ILE A 232 45.59 -18.60 9.68
C ILE A 232 46.86 -17.83 9.33
N ASP A 233 47.91 -18.02 10.12
CA ASP A 233 49.23 -17.43 9.87
C ASP A 233 50.11 -18.38 9.06
N MET A 234 50.56 -17.94 7.88
CA MET A 234 51.43 -18.74 7.00
C MET A 234 52.84 -18.90 7.53
N SER A 235 53.25 -18.12 8.53
CA SER A 235 54.53 -18.29 9.23
C SER A 235 54.53 -19.46 10.21
N ASP A 236 53.36 -19.94 10.61
CA ASP A 236 53.20 -21.10 11.48
C ASP A 236 53.53 -22.41 10.77
N SER A 237 53.87 -23.43 11.55
CA SER A 237 54.05 -24.77 10.99
C SER A 237 52.74 -25.39 10.57
N LEU A 238 52.74 -26.21 9.53
CA LEU A 238 51.56 -26.92 9.04
C LEU A 238 50.82 -27.67 10.16
N ALA A 239 51.56 -28.24 11.13
CA ALA A 239 50.96 -28.96 12.25
C ALA A 239 50.16 -28.05 13.20
N ILE A 240 50.58 -26.80 13.39
CA ILE A 240 49.88 -25.79 14.19
C ILE A 240 48.60 -25.39 13.45
N ILE A 241 48.72 -25.04 12.17
CA ILE A 241 47.57 -24.66 11.32
C ILE A 241 46.51 -25.76 11.30
N MET A 242 46.93 -27.02 11.05
CA MET A 242 46.00 -28.15 11.01
C MET A 242 45.31 -28.41 12.36
N ARG A 243 45.98 -28.08 13.47
CA ARG A 243 45.36 -28.14 14.80
C ARG A 243 44.32 -27.06 14.98
N GLN A 244 44.62 -25.83 14.61
CA GLN A 244 43.69 -24.70 14.68
C GLN A 244 42.43 -24.98 13.84
N LEU A 245 42.57 -25.42 12.57
CA LEU A 245 41.49 -25.77 11.69
C LEU A 245 40.54 -26.87 12.27
N LYS A 246 41.07 -27.74 13.13
CA LYS A 246 40.28 -28.78 13.80
C LYS A 246 39.60 -28.31 15.08
N GLN A 247 40.10 -27.27 15.72
CA GLN A 247 39.59 -26.77 17.00
C GLN A 247 38.45 -25.74 16.79
N GLU A 248 38.63 -24.84 15.79
CA GLU A 248 37.75 -23.71 15.58
C GLU A 248 36.54 -24.00 14.64
N GLU A 249 36.64 -25.11 13.89
CA GLU A 249 35.52 -25.64 13.03
C GLU A 249 34.95 -24.70 11.96
N TYR A 250 35.54 -23.50 11.71
CA TYR A 250 35.09 -22.61 10.65
C TYR A 250 35.35 -23.15 9.26
N THR A 251 34.50 -22.82 8.31
CA THR A 251 34.64 -23.24 6.90
C THR A 251 35.66 -22.37 6.14
N ARG A 252 35.83 -21.10 6.54
CA ARG A 252 36.71 -20.12 5.87
C ARG A 252 37.51 -19.35 6.90
N TYR A 253 38.79 -19.15 6.58
CA TYR A 253 39.72 -18.38 7.40
C TYR A 253 40.42 -17.33 6.55
N PRO A 254 40.47 -16.07 7.00
CA PRO A 254 41.43 -15.10 6.48
C PRO A 254 42.85 -15.63 6.70
N VAL A 255 43.73 -15.40 5.72
CA VAL A 255 45.14 -15.82 5.76
C VAL A 255 46.02 -14.60 5.92
N ILE A 256 46.89 -14.63 6.87
CA ILE A 256 47.84 -13.58 7.22
C ILE A 256 49.28 -14.11 7.18
N GLU A 257 50.27 -13.25 7.35
CA GLU A 257 51.69 -13.57 7.49
C GLU A 257 52.28 -12.75 8.64
N ASP A 258 53.20 -13.35 9.39
CA ASP A 258 53.92 -12.74 10.51
C ASP A 258 53.02 -12.10 11.60
N GLY A 259 51.85 -12.65 11.82
CA GLY A 259 50.88 -12.16 12.80
C GLY A 259 50.16 -10.85 12.43
N ASP A 260 50.40 -10.36 11.22
CA ASP A 260 49.86 -9.07 10.77
C ASP A 260 48.42 -9.20 10.25
N LYS A 261 47.42 -8.97 11.11
CA LYS A 261 46.00 -8.95 10.74
C LYS A 261 45.58 -7.73 9.89
N ASP A 262 46.48 -6.72 9.70
CA ASP A 262 46.20 -5.59 8.85
C ASP A 262 46.34 -5.93 7.36
N GLN A 263 47.11 -6.99 7.06
CA GLN A 263 47.34 -7.44 5.69
C GLN A 263 46.83 -8.86 5.47
N ILE A 264 45.57 -8.98 5.10
CA ILE A 264 45.00 -10.26 4.70
C ILE A 264 45.46 -10.60 3.27
N LEU A 265 46.15 -11.73 3.11
CA LEU A 265 46.67 -12.25 1.84
C LEU A 265 45.56 -12.87 0.99
N GLY A 266 44.60 -13.54 1.64
CA GLY A 266 43.48 -14.20 0.97
C GLY A 266 42.58 -14.92 1.95
N ILE A 267 41.69 -15.74 1.43
CA ILE A 267 40.74 -16.57 2.21
C ILE A 267 41.06 -18.06 1.92
N LEU A 268 41.33 -18.82 2.96
CA LEU A 268 41.44 -20.27 2.90
C LEU A 268 40.08 -20.91 3.05
N ASN A 269 39.71 -21.79 2.13
CA ASN A 269 38.49 -22.58 2.23
C ASN A 269 38.82 -24.01 2.65
N VAL A 270 38.51 -24.35 3.91
CA VAL A 270 38.81 -25.66 4.52
C VAL A 270 38.11 -26.80 3.76
N LYS A 271 36.94 -26.57 3.20
CA LYS A 271 36.24 -27.59 2.41
C LYS A 271 37.02 -27.98 1.15
N LYS A 272 37.68 -27.03 0.49
CA LYS A 272 38.55 -27.34 -0.66
C LYS A 272 39.80 -28.15 -0.22
N LEU A 273 40.29 -27.86 0.97
CA LEU A 273 41.41 -28.54 1.55
C LEU A 273 41.10 -30.00 1.89
N LEU A 274 39.92 -30.31 2.37
CA LEU A 274 39.48 -31.68 2.68
C LEU A 274 39.41 -32.60 1.44
N PHE A 275 39.25 -32.02 0.27
CA PHE A 275 39.18 -32.73 -1.02
C PHE A 275 40.47 -32.57 -1.85
N ALA A 276 41.58 -32.21 -1.19
CA ALA A 276 42.87 -32.09 -1.85
C ALA A 276 43.35 -33.45 -2.43
N ASP A 277 43.76 -33.46 -3.68
CA ASP A 277 44.21 -34.67 -4.36
C ASP A 277 45.64 -35.10 -3.90
N LYS A 278 46.33 -34.18 -3.25
CA LYS A 278 47.73 -34.38 -2.80
C LYS A 278 47.84 -34.23 -1.28
N PRO A 279 48.65 -35.06 -0.61
CA PRO A 279 48.97 -34.84 0.79
C PRO A 279 49.69 -33.50 0.99
N LEU A 280 49.30 -32.74 2.01
CA LEU A 280 49.98 -31.52 2.41
C LEU A 280 51.25 -31.87 3.18
N GLU A 281 52.40 -31.45 2.69
CA GLU A 281 53.70 -31.67 3.35
C GLU A 281 54.25 -30.41 4.00
N THR A 282 53.95 -29.25 3.41
CA THR A 282 54.44 -27.95 3.86
C THR A 282 53.32 -26.90 3.91
N THR A 283 53.56 -25.80 4.65
CA THR A 283 52.60 -24.68 4.70
C THR A 283 52.40 -24.04 3.31
N LYS A 284 53.40 -24.08 2.44
CA LYS A 284 53.31 -23.58 1.06
C LYS A 284 52.27 -24.32 0.23
N ASP A 285 51.99 -25.57 0.53
CA ASP A 285 51.00 -26.36 -0.21
C ASP A 285 49.57 -25.81 0.02
N LEU A 286 49.38 -24.97 1.07
CA LEU A 286 48.13 -24.29 1.32
C LEU A 286 47.85 -23.14 0.35
N GLU A 287 48.89 -22.56 -0.28
CA GLU A 287 48.74 -21.42 -1.21
C GLU A 287 47.81 -21.75 -2.37
N GLU A 288 47.80 -23.01 -2.84
CA GLU A 288 46.90 -23.48 -3.92
C GLU A 288 45.43 -23.40 -3.54
N TYR A 289 45.09 -23.40 -2.24
CA TYR A 289 43.71 -23.39 -1.70
C TYR A 289 43.27 -22.01 -1.19
N ILE A 290 44.16 -21.01 -1.28
CA ILE A 290 43.87 -19.63 -0.89
C ILE A 290 43.34 -18.88 -2.09
N THR A 291 42.16 -18.25 -1.92
CA THR A 291 41.58 -17.36 -2.92
C THR A 291 41.85 -15.91 -2.54
N PRO A 292 42.12 -15.00 -3.53
CA PRO A 292 42.33 -13.59 -3.23
C PRO A 292 41.13 -13.01 -2.45
N ALA A 293 41.39 -12.27 -1.39
CA ALA A 293 40.34 -11.64 -0.61
C ALA A 293 39.74 -10.44 -1.35
N ILE A 294 38.45 -10.37 -1.43
CA ILE A 294 37.75 -9.18 -1.87
C ILE A 294 37.73 -8.20 -0.69
N LYS A 295 38.14 -6.95 -0.95
CA LYS A 295 38.21 -5.89 0.05
C LYS A 295 37.18 -4.83 -0.23
N ILE A 296 36.43 -4.43 0.80
CA ILE A 296 35.37 -3.39 0.73
C ILE A 296 35.58 -2.42 1.88
N PHE A 297 35.24 -1.14 1.63
CA PHE A 297 35.38 -0.09 2.63
C PHE A 297 34.27 -0.20 3.73
N GLU A 298 34.66 0.06 4.98
CA GLU A 298 33.79 -0.16 6.16
C GLU A 298 32.49 0.63 6.17
N HIS A 299 32.43 1.78 5.45
CA HIS A 299 31.20 2.58 5.33
C HIS A 299 30.34 2.20 4.10
N THR A 300 30.63 1.09 3.45
CA THR A 300 29.82 0.60 2.34
C THR A 300 28.48 0.07 2.87
N PRO A 301 27.32 0.46 2.25
CA PRO A 301 26.03 -0.11 2.59
C PRO A 301 26.01 -1.63 2.45
N ILE A 302 25.38 -2.34 3.39
CA ILE A 302 25.37 -3.82 3.40
C ILE A 302 24.65 -4.41 2.18
N SER A 303 23.70 -3.68 1.58
CA SER A 303 23.09 -4.05 0.31
C SER A 303 24.09 -4.17 -0.83
N GLN A 304 25.12 -3.29 -0.87
CA GLN A 304 26.21 -3.38 -1.84
C GLN A 304 27.19 -4.50 -1.51
N VAL A 305 27.46 -4.74 -0.21
CA VAL A 305 28.28 -5.88 0.23
C VAL A 305 27.63 -7.19 -0.22
N LEU A 306 26.32 -7.35 -0.01
CA LEU A 306 25.55 -8.51 -0.46
C LEU A 306 25.60 -8.68 -1.99
N ALA A 307 25.46 -7.59 -2.74
CA ALA A 307 25.57 -7.63 -4.21
C ALA A 307 26.95 -8.12 -4.65
N THR A 308 28.02 -7.65 -3.98
CA THR A 308 29.39 -8.06 -4.27
C THR A 308 29.65 -9.54 -3.94
N ILE A 309 29.14 -10.02 -2.80
CA ILE A 309 29.18 -11.45 -2.41
C ILE A 309 28.51 -12.32 -3.49
N LYS A 310 27.31 -11.94 -3.92
CA LYS A 310 26.55 -12.69 -4.93
C LYS A 310 27.24 -12.69 -6.31
N GLN A 311 27.77 -11.53 -6.73
CA GLN A 311 28.43 -11.38 -8.03
C GLN A 311 29.71 -12.21 -8.13
N ASN A 312 30.49 -12.22 -7.06
CA ASN A 312 31.78 -12.93 -7.03
C ASN A 312 31.65 -14.39 -6.54
N ARG A 313 30.46 -14.80 -6.09
CA ARG A 313 30.21 -16.14 -5.50
C ARG A 313 31.11 -16.44 -4.30
N GLU A 314 31.52 -15.42 -3.58
CA GLU A 314 32.25 -15.54 -2.33
C GLU A 314 31.29 -15.50 -1.14
N HIS A 315 31.71 -15.99 0.00
CA HIS A 315 30.91 -16.01 1.22
C HIS A 315 31.50 -15.16 2.34
N MET A 316 32.72 -14.67 2.14
CA MET A 316 33.44 -13.85 3.11
C MET A 316 34.13 -12.70 2.38
N ILE A 317 34.02 -11.51 2.93
CA ILE A 317 34.64 -10.29 2.41
C ILE A 317 35.44 -9.64 3.53
N VAL A 318 36.60 -9.10 3.20
CA VAL A 318 37.43 -8.33 4.12
C VAL A 318 36.98 -6.87 4.11
N ILE A 319 36.78 -6.33 5.28
CA ILE A 319 36.40 -4.93 5.45
C ILE A 319 37.63 -4.12 5.81
N THR A 320 37.83 -2.99 5.11
CA THR A 320 39.01 -2.12 5.28
C THR A 320 38.63 -0.74 5.74
N ASP A 321 39.51 -0.10 6.50
CA ASP A 321 39.43 1.28 6.90
C ASP A 321 39.92 2.26 5.79
N GLU A 322 39.90 3.56 6.07
CA GLU A 322 40.35 4.62 5.16
C GLU A 322 41.86 4.59 4.87
N TYR A 323 42.66 3.87 5.66
CA TYR A 323 44.11 3.72 5.48
C TYR A 323 44.47 2.42 4.76
N GLY A 324 43.48 1.59 4.45
CA GLY A 324 43.69 0.30 3.80
C GLY A 324 43.99 -0.85 4.74
N GLY A 325 43.98 -0.60 6.06
CA GLY A 325 44.10 -1.64 7.10
C GLY A 325 42.81 -2.45 7.20
N THR A 326 42.92 -3.67 7.72
CA THR A 326 41.75 -4.52 7.94
C THR A 326 40.99 -4.07 9.18
N SER A 327 39.70 -3.66 9.02
CA SER A 327 38.78 -3.40 10.12
C SER A 327 38.11 -4.67 10.65
N GLY A 328 37.85 -5.64 9.77
CA GLY A 328 37.18 -6.89 10.11
C GLY A 328 36.82 -7.72 8.89
N VAL A 329 35.88 -8.65 9.07
CA VAL A 329 35.34 -9.48 7.99
C VAL A 329 33.80 -9.48 8.06
N VAL A 330 33.14 -9.67 6.92
CA VAL A 330 31.69 -9.87 6.82
C VAL A 330 31.44 -11.15 6.03
N THR A 331 30.61 -12.00 6.55
CA THR A 331 30.14 -13.21 5.88
C THR A 331 28.74 -13.04 5.28
N LEU A 332 28.32 -13.96 4.41
CA LEU A 332 26.95 -13.99 3.89
C LEU A 332 25.96 -14.23 5.02
N GLU A 333 26.33 -15.04 5.97
CA GLU A 333 25.57 -15.40 7.16
C GLU A 333 25.23 -14.15 7.99
N ASP A 334 26.25 -13.28 8.29
CA ASP A 334 26.06 -12.02 9.01
C ASP A 334 25.03 -11.11 8.31
N ILE A 335 25.09 -11.03 6.98
CA ILE A 335 24.16 -10.20 6.19
C ILE A 335 22.75 -10.78 6.21
N VAL A 336 22.60 -12.11 6.14
CA VAL A 336 21.27 -12.76 6.17
C VAL A 336 20.66 -12.64 7.55
N GLU A 337 21.47 -12.72 8.61
CA GLU A 337 21.02 -12.57 10.00
C GLU A 337 20.35 -11.21 10.26
N GLU A 338 20.81 -10.16 9.59
CA GLU A 338 20.20 -8.83 9.68
C GLU A 338 18.73 -8.81 9.25
N ILE A 339 18.34 -9.70 8.35
CA ILE A 339 16.95 -9.83 7.87
C ILE A 339 16.19 -10.88 8.69
N THR A 340 16.79 -12.05 8.91
CA THR A 340 16.10 -13.20 9.53
C THR A 340 16.12 -13.16 11.06
N GLY A 341 17.12 -12.49 11.66
CA GLY A 341 17.45 -12.56 13.08
C GLY A 341 18.39 -13.71 13.38
N GLU A 342 18.85 -13.79 14.63
CA GLU A 342 19.78 -14.81 15.08
C GLU A 342 19.45 -16.17 14.50
N ILE A 343 20.34 -16.67 13.65
CA ILE A 343 20.34 -18.04 13.17
C ILE A 343 21.29 -18.79 14.08
N ARG A 344 20.75 -19.56 15.02
CA ARG A 344 21.58 -20.43 15.86
C ARG A 344 21.98 -21.64 15.05
N ASP A 345 23.27 -21.85 14.94
CA ASP A 345 23.84 -23.04 14.31
C ASP A 345 23.92 -24.20 15.33
N GLU A 346 24.15 -25.41 14.84
CA GLU A 346 24.30 -26.64 15.66
C GLU A 346 25.42 -26.53 16.70
N PHE A 347 26.28 -25.53 16.58
CA PHE A 347 27.50 -25.30 17.39
C PHE A 347 27.38 -24.10 18.35
N ASP A 348 26.27 -23.36 18.35
CA ASP A 348 25.92 -22.26 19.28
C ASP A 348 25.20 -22.83 20.59
#